data_1cb0132bf0abf53cc683acf4c7b731dc
#
_entry.id   1cb0132bf0abf53cc683acf4c7b731dc
#
_cell.length_a   1.000
_cell.length_b   1.000
_cell.length_c   1.000
_cell.angle_alpha   90.00
_cell.angle_beta   90.00
_cell.angle_gamma   90.00
#
_symmetry.space_group_name_H-M   'P 1'
#
loop_
_entity.id
_entity.type
_entity.pdbx_description
1 polymer ?
#
loop_
_entity_poly.entity_id
_entity_poly.type
_entity_poly.pdbx_seq_one_letter_code
_entity_poly.pdbx_strand_id
1 'polypeptide(L)'
;EKDVSAFKEYIEESKISLTGNIKHSLVSSDVDTERIVDKKYVLLASSHHREEIIIIKEWLKLKSNKHLLVIAPRHPERLGDILSDIPLSGVNIAIRSKAEKIRGSTQIYIADTLGEMNNLIKYSEFTIFGGSFVDVGGHSFMEAAAYSKAIIVGPYMYNFVEETEEFLKNNALIMCQKPEMLKNIFEKLFRSKSKRVIFEKNAKSLLDAKSSILQEYISNIEKHI
;
A
#
# COMPACT_ATOMS: atom_id res chain seq x y z
N GLU A 1 12.03 -9.35 19.15
CA GLU A 1 13.13 -9.50 20.13
C GLU A 1 12.98 -8.56 21.34
N LYS A 2 12.61 -7.29 21.18
CA LYS A 2 12.39 -6.36 22.31
C LYS A 2 11.33 -6.87 23.29
N ASP A 3 10.23 -7.38 22.78
CA ASP A 3 9.14 -7.91 23.61
C ASP A 3 9.61 -9.15 24.39
N VAL A 4 10.38 -10.05 23.75
CA VAL A 4 10.96 -11.23 24.43
C VAL A 4 11.84 -10.79 25.60
N SER A 5 12.70 -9.78 25.41
CA SER A 5 13.56 -9.25 26.47
C SER A 5 12.76 -8.69 27.64
N ALA A 6 11.65 -7.99 27.37
CA ALA A 6 10.77 -7.47 28.42
C ALA A 6 10.05 -8.60 29.18
N PHE A 7 9.60 -9.66 28.50
CA PHE A 7 8.92 -10.79 29.16
C PHE A 7 9.87 -11.66 29.99
N LYS A 8 11.17 -11.73 29.64
CA LYS A 8 12.17 -12.49 30.42
C LYS A 8 12.33 -11.99 31.86
N GLU A 9 11.94 -10.76 32.16
CA GLU A 9 11.94 -10.24 33.52
C GLU A 9 10.85 -10.86 34.41
N TYR A 10 9.80 -11.43 33.80
CA TYR A 10 8.61 -11.92 34.53
C TYR A 10 8.33 -13.39 34.28
N ILE A 11 8.86 -14.00 33.24
CA ILE A 11 8.57 -15.38 32.82
C ILE A 11 9.87 -16.10 32.45
N GLU A 12 9.99 -17.36 32.80
CA GLU A 12 11.12 -18.19 32.40
C GLU A 12 11.26 -18.27 30.89
N GLU A 13 12.47 -18.13 30.40
CA GLU A 13 12.78 -18.12 28.96
C GLU A 13 12.27 -19.35 28.21
N SER A 14 12.26 -20.50 28.84
CA SER A 14 11.71 -21.77 28.32
C SER A 14 10.21 -21.74 27.99
N LYS A 15 9.49 -20.77 28.57
CA LYS A 15 8.03 -20.57 28.37
C LYS A 15 7.73 -19.47 27.34
N ILE A 16 8.76 -18.84 26.73
CA ILE A 16 8.61 -17.78 25.75
C ILE A 16 8.94 -18.32 24.37
N SER A 17 7.96 -18.28 23.44
CA SER A 17 8.14 -18.60 22.03
C SER A 17 7.99 -17.37 21.16
N LEU A 18 9.00 -17.08 20.33
CA LEU A 18 8.94 -16.01 19.34
C LEU A 18 8.50 -16.58 17.98
N THR A 19 7.27 -16.29 17.57
CA THR A 19 6.65 -16.85 16.36
C THR A 19 6.42 -15.81 15.24
N GLY A 20 6.78 -14.56 15.43
CA GLY A 20 6.57 -13.49 14.45
C GLY A 20 5.17 -12.85 14.53
N ASN A 21 4.85 -12.00 13.57
CA ASN A 21 3.58 -11.25 13.55
C ASN A 21 2.50 -12.02 12.79
N ILE A 22 1.51 -12.55 13.51
CA ILE A 22 0.40 -13.36 12.96
C ILE A 22 -0.42 -12.61 11.90
N LYS A 23 -0.45 -11.27 11.93
CA LYS A 23 -1.18 -10.47 10.93
C LYS A 23 -0.67 -10.71 9.51
N HIS A 24 0.60 -11.10 9.33
CA HIS A 24 1.19 -11.37 8.03
C HIS A 24 0.65 -12.65 7.38
N SER A 25 0.21 -13.63 8.17
CA SER A 25 -0.33 -14.90 7.67
C SER A 25 -1.82 -14.83 7.30
N LEU A 26 -2.52 -13.75 7.68
CA LEU A 26 -3.95 -13.58 7.43
C LEU A 26 -4.26 -12.85 6.12
N VAL A 27 -3.23 -12.43 5.38
CA VAL A 27 -3.41 -11.69 4.12
C VAL A 27 -3.71 -12.69 3.00
N SER A 28 -4.98 -12.80 2.62
CA SER A 28 -5.42 -13.64 1.50
C SER A 28 -5.49 -12.84 0.20
N SER A 29 -5.01 -13.45 -0.90
CA SER A 29 -5.17 -12.93 -2.26
C SER A 29 -6.42 -13.49 -2.97
N ASP A 30 -7.23 -14.33 -2.31
CA ASP A 30 -8.31 -15.09 -2.93
C ASP A 30 -9.66 -14.35 -2.99
N VAL A 31 -9.62 -13.05 -3.24
CA VAL A 31 -10.85 -12.29 -3.48
C VAL A 31 -11.15 -12.30 -4.99
N ASP A 32 -12.08 -13.17 -5.39
CA ASP A 32 -12.60 -13.16 -6.76
C ASP A 32 -13.69 -12.08 -6.86
N THR A 33 -13.27 -10.88 -7.28
CA THR A 33 -14.14 -9.73 -7.45
C THR A 33 -13.98 -9.15 -8.84
N GLU A 34 -15.09 -8.74 -9.46
CA GLU A 34 -15.05 -8.01 -10.71
C GLU A 34 -14.24 -6.72 -10.58
N ARG A 35 -13.51 -6.39 -11.63
CA ARG A 35 -12.66 -5.20 -11.68
C ARG A 35 -13.51 -3.94 -11.63
N ILE A 36 -13.28 -3.08 -10.64
CA ILE A 36 -14.02 -1.83 -10.45
C ILE A 36 -13.58 -0.74 -11.43
N VAL A 37 -12.30 -0.71 -11.81
CA VAL A 37 -11.70 0.31 -12.67
C VAL A 37 -11.08 -0.34 -13.89
N ASP A 38 -11.68 -0.16 -15.08
CA ASP A 38 -11.21 -0.80 -16.32
C ASP A 38 -9.94 -0.18 -16.89
N LYS A 39 -9.74 1.13 -16.68
CA LYS A 39 -8.54 1.85 -17.13
C LYS A 39 -7.33 1.40 -16.30
N LYS A 40 -6.13 1.35 -16.92
CA LYS A 40 -4.88 1.13 -16.18
C LYS A 40 -4.65 2.27 -15.18
N TYR A 41 -4.27 1.93 -13.95
CA TYR A 41 -4.12 2.93 -12.89
C TYR A 41 -3.01 2.61 -11.89
N VAL A 42 -2.58 3.65 -11.22
CA VAL A 42 -1.78 3.61 -10.00
C VAL A 42 -2.71 3.92 -8.83
N LEU A 43 -2.56 3.19 -7.74
CA LEU A 43 -3.37 3.38 -6.53
C LEU A 43 -2.58 4.17 -5.48
N LEU A 44 -3.20 5.20 -4.93
CA LEU A 44 -2.86 5.77 -3.62
C LEU A 44 -3.84 5.20 -2.60
N ALA A 45 -3.38 4.24 -1.81
CA ALA A 45 -4.17 3.50 -0.84
C ALA A 45 -4.13 4.15 0.54
N SER A 46 -5.28 4.29 1.19
CA SER A 46 -5.41 4.81 2.56
C SER A 46 -4.76 6.18 2.78
N SER A 47 -5.04 7.13 1.89
CA SER A 47 -4.47 8.47 1.98
C SER A 47 -5.02 9.27 3.16
N HIS A 48 -4.18 10.18 3.68
CA HIS A 48 -4.47 11.09 4.77
C HIS A 48 -4.50 12.55 4.33
N HIS A 49 -4.97 13.41 5.23
CA HIS A 49 -5.10 14.84 4.99
C HIS A 49 -3.78 15.46 4.46
N ARG A 50 -3.89 16.25 3.40
CA ARG A 50 -2.79 16.88 2.64
C ARG A 50 -1.87 15.94 1.87
N GLU A 51 -1.98 14.64 2.04
CA GLU A 51 -1.14 13.69 1.30
C GLU A 51 -1.59 13.58 -0.15
N GLU A 52 -2.89 13.63 -0.39
CA GLU A 52 -3.47 13.57 -1.72
C GLU A 52 -2.87 14.64 -2.65
N ILE A 53 -2.80 15.89 -2.18
CA ILE A 53 -2.27 17.00 -2.98
C ILE A 53 -0.76 16.87 -3.25
N ILE A 54 -0.01 16.28 -2.32
CA ILE A 54 1.41 15.98 -2.50
C ILE A 54 1.59 15.04 -3.68
N ILE A 55 0.85 13.93 -3.70
CA ILE A 55 0.94 12.91 -4.75
C ILE A 55 0.40 13.44 -6.08
N ILE A 56 -0.74 14.15 -6.06
CA ILE A 56 -1.36 14.73 -7.26
C ILE A 56 -0.42 15.70 -7.97
N LYS A 57 0.27 16.57 -7.23
CA LYS A 57 1.23 17.52 -7.81
C LYS A 57 2.33 16.82 -8.62
N GLU A 58 2.86 15.72 -8.10
CA GLU A 58 3.90 14.96 -8.81
C GLU A 58 3.32 14.13 -9.96
N TRP A 59 2.10 13.60 -9.80
CA TRP A 59 1.37 12.90 -10.85
C TRP A 59 1.09 13.77 -12.07
N LEU A 60 0.64 14.99 -11.87
CA LEU A 60 0.29 15.92 -12.93
C LEU A 60 1.52 16.44 -13.73
N LYS A 61 2.73 16.28 -13.19
CA LYS A 61 3.99 16.57 -13.92
C LYS A 61 4.34 15.50 -14.96
N LEU A 62 3.64 14.36 -14.99
CA LEU A 62 3.88 13.28 -15.94
C LEU A 62 3.37 13.67 -17.34
N LYS A 63 4.28 13.79 -18.32
CA LYS A 63 3.93 14.05 -19.70
C LYS A 63 3.33 12.78 -20.33
N SER A 64 2.22 12.91 -21.08
CA SER A 64 1.59 11.80 -21.82
C SER A 64 1.21 10.60 -20.97
N ASN A 65 0.70 10.82 -19.77
CA ASN A 65 0.28 9.73 -18.89
C ASN A 65 -1.05 9.13 -19.35
N LYS A 66 -1.02 7.88 -19.78
CA LYS A 66 -2.21 7.11 -20.17
C LYS A 66 -2.88 6.39 -18.98
N HIS A 67 -2.27 6.45 -17.81
CA HIS A 67 -2.77 5.82 -16.60
C HIS A 67 -3.65 6.79 -15.81
N LEU A 68 -4.49 6.23 -14.98
CA LEU A 68 -5.33 6.94 -14.02
C LEU A 68 -4.61 6.95 -12.66
N LEU A 69 -4.73 8.02 -11.89
CA LEU A 69 -4.45 7.99 -10.47
C LEU A 69 -5.75 7.68 -9.74
N VAL A 70 -5.81 6.54 -9.08
CA VAL A 70 -6.90 6.19 -8.17
C VAL A 70 -6.49 6.56 -6.76
N ILE A 71 -7.32 7.30 -6.05
CA ILE A 71 -7.11 7.72 -4.67
C ILE A 71 -8.20 7.07 -3.82
N ALA A 72 -7.80 6.21 -2.90
CA ALA A 72 -8.69 5.61 -1.91
C ALA A 72 -8.34 6.19 -0.53
N PRO A 73 -9.11 7.19 -0.06
CA PRO A 73 -8.82 7.84 1.22
C PRO A 73 -9.08 6.90 2.39
N ARG A 74 -8.31 7.03 3.47
CA ARG A 74 -8.53 6.29 4.72
C ARG A 74 -9.89 6.62 5.34
N HIS A 75 -10.32 7.86 5.15
CA HIS A 75 -11.56 8.43 5.65
C HIS A 75 -12.37 8.99 4.47
N PRO A 76 -13.29 8.20 3.87
CA PRO A 76 -14.08 8.60 2.71
C PRO A 76 -14.92 9.87 2.93
N GLU A 77 -15.35 10.13 4.17
CA GLU A 77 -16.07 11.34 4.57
C GLU A 77 -15.31 12.65 4.29
N ARG A 78 -13.99 12.57 4.09
CA ARG A 78 -13.15 13.72 3.74
C ARG A 78 -13.18 14.12 2.26
N LEU A 79 -14.09 13.55 1.47
CA LEU A 79 -14.20 13.88 0.03
C LEU A 79 -14.25 15.39 -0.22
N GLY A 80 -15.01 16.15 0.59
CA GLY A 80 -15.10 17.61 0.48
C GLY A 80 -13.76 18.31 0.63
N ASP A 81 -12.97 17.92 1.63
CA ASP A 81 -11.64 18.48 1.89
C ASP A 81 -10.68 18.14 0.74
N ILE A 82 -10.69 16.87 0.29
CA ILE A 82 -9.85 16.42 -0.83
C ILE A 82 -10.12 17.24 -2.09
N LEU A 83 -11.40 17.47 -2.41
CA LEU A 83 -11.78 18.26 -3.58
C LEU A 83 -11.39 19.73 -3.45
N SER A 84 -11.44 20.29 -2.23
CA SER A 84 -11.04 21.69 -2.00
C SER A 84 -9.53 21.91 -2.15
N ASP A 85 -8.72 20.90 -1.85
CA ASP A 85 -7.25 20.96 -1.92
C ASP A 85 -6.72 20.77 -3.36
N ILE A 86 -7.51 20.13 -4.25
CA ILE A 86 -7.09 19.89 -5.63
C ILE A 86 -7.30 21.18 -6.46
N PRO A 87 -6.27 21.65 -7.21
CA PRO A 87 -6.48 22.71 -8.17
C PRO A 87 -7.38 22.23 -9.29
N LEU A 88 -8.68 22.51 -9.20
CA LEU A 88 -9.72 22.01 -10.11
C LEU A 88 -9.57 22.51 -11.55
N SER A 89 -8.83 23.60 -11.78
CA SER A 89 -8.59 24.14 -13.11
C SER A 89 -7.72 23.18 -13.95
N GLY A 90 -8.33 22.56 -14.95
CA GLY A 90 -7.64 21.69 -15.91
C GLY A 90 -7.40 20.25 -15.44
N VAL A 91 -7.97 19.81 -14.31
CA VAL A 91 -7.88 18.44 -13.84
C VAL A 91 -9.24 17.74 -13.94
N ASN A 92 -9.31 16.65 -14.70
CA ASN A 92 -10.53 15.87 -14.86
C ASN A 92 -10.59 14.78 -13.78
N ILE A 93 -11.56 14.91 -12.88
CA ILE A 93 -11.79 14.01 -11.75
C ILE A 93 -13.10 13.24 -11.98
N ALA A 94 -13.16 12.00 -11.52
CA ALA A 94 -14.40 11.25 -11.36
C ALA A 94 -14.47 10.66 -9.94
N ILE A 95 -15.67 10.55 -9.39
CA ILE A 95 -15.93 10.20 -7.98
C ILE A 95 -16.77 8.93 -7.91
N ARG A 96 -16.31 7.95 -7.12
CA ARG A 96 -16.93 6.63 -6.97
C ARG A 96 -18.33 6.72 -6.36
N SER A 97 -18.48 7.39 -5.22
CA SER A 97 -19.77 7.52 -4.50
C SER A 97 -20.85 8.22 -5.32
N LYS A 98 -20.45 9.05 -6.28
CA LYS A 98 -21.37 9.75 -7.20
C LYS A 98 -21.67 8.96 -8.47
N ALA A 99 -21.17 7.73 -8.59
CA ALA A 99 -21.28 6.88 -9.78
C ALA A 99 -20.80 7.58 -11.08
N GLU A 100 -19.83 8.47 -10.98
CA GLU A 100 -19.28 9.19 -12.13
C GLU A 100 -18.45 8.27 -13.02
N LYS A 101 -18.68 8.35 -14.32
CA LYS A 101 -18.00 7.50 -15.30
C LYS A 101 -16.57 7.94 -15.52
N ILE A 102 -15.65 7.00 -15.46
CA ILE A 102 -14.25 7.21 -15.90
C ILE A 102 -14.23 7.35 -17.42
N ARG A 103 -13.86 8.53 -17.91
CA ARG A 103 -13.72 8.86 -19.33
C ARG A 103 -12.26 8.77 -19.78
N GLY A 104 -12.01 8.83 -21.08
CA GLY A 104 -10.63 8.89 -21.61
C GLY A 104 -9.81 10.05 -21.05
N SER A 105 -10.46 11.21 -20.82
CA SER A 105 -9.86 12.40 -20.24
C SER A 105 -9.70 12.37 -18.72
N THR A 106 -10.33 11.45 -17.99
CA THR A 106 -10.23 11.37 -16.53
C THR A 106 -8.78 11.08 -16.11
N GLN A 107 -8.23 11.93 -15.26
CA GLN A 107 -6.85 11.86 -14.77
C GLN A 107 -6.79 11.31 -13.34
N ILE A 108 -7.80 11.61 -12.54
CA ILE A 108 -7.91 11.21 -11.13
C ILE A 108 -9.27 10.57 -10.91
N TYR A 109 -9.29 9.47 -10.17
CA TYR A 109 -10.50 8.82 -9.70
C TYR A 109 -10.45 8.70 -8.18
N ILE A 110 -11.41 9.31 -7.51
CA ILE A 110 -11.52 9.22 -6.05
C ILE A 110 -12.45 8.06 -5.72
N ALA A 111 -11.88 7.01 -5.15
CA ALA A 111 -12.57 5.80 -4.70
C ALA A 111 -12.95 5.98 -3.21
N ASP A 112 -13.94 6.81 -2.96
CA ASP A 112 -14.43 7.22 -1.64
C ASP A 112 -15.50 6.26 -1.08
N THR A 113 -15.30 4.95 -1.29
CA THR A 113 -16.19 3.89 -0.79
C THR A 113 -15.40 2.90 0.06
N LEU A 114 -16.07 2.22 0.99
CA LEU A 114 -15.48 1.22 1.87
C LEU A 114 -15.55 -0.19 1.26
N GLY A 115 -14.63 -1.07 1.68
CA GLY A 115 -14.64 -2.50 1.32
C GLY A 115 -14.04 -2.84 -0.05
N GLU A 116 -13.58 -1.85 -0.83
CA GLU A 116 -13.07 -2.04 -2.19
C GLU A 116 -11.54 -2.10 -2.29
N MET A 117 -10.80 -1.90 -1.18
CA MET A 117 -9.35 -1.75 -1.18
C MET A 117 -8.62 -2.93 -1.82
N ASN A 118 -8.99 -4.16 -1.48
CA ASN A 118 -8.38 -5.36 -2.05
C ASN A 118 -8.54 -5.44 -3.58
N ASN A 119 -9.73 -5.09 -4.09
CA ASN A 119 -9.97 -4.99 -5.53
C ASN A 119 -9.09 -3.93 -6.18
N LEU A 120 -9.03 -2.74 -5.59
CA LEU A 120 -8.22 -1.65 -6.11
C LEU A 120 -6.71 -1.99 -6.09
N ILE A 121 -6.21 -2.68 -5.06
CA ILE A 121 -4.83 -3.14 -5.01
C ILE A 121 -4.59 -4.21 -6.08
N LYS A 122 -5.45 -5.24 -6.15
CA LYS A 122 -5.34 -6.39 -7.08
C LYS A 122 -5.16 -5.94 -8.53
N TYR A 123 -5.88 -4.92 -8.97
CA TYR A 123 -5.87 -4.47 -10.36
C TYR A 123 -5.01 -3.23 -10.64
N SER A 124 -4.32 -2.67 -9.64
CA SER A 124 -3.38 -1.58 -9.84
C SER A 124 -2.12 -2.00 -10.60
N GLU A 125 -1.47 -1.07 -11.28
CA GLU A 125 -0.13 -1.28 -11.83
C GLU A 125 0.93 -1.34 -10.72
N PHE A 126 0.81 -0.46 -9.74
CA PHE A 126 1.55 -0.45 -8.48
C PHE A 126 0.80 0.40 -7.45
N THR A 127 1.16 0.29 -6.19
CA THR A 127 0.45 0.94 -5.09
C THR A 127 1.37 1.84 -4.29
N ILE A 128 0.88 3.04 -4.00
CA ILE A 128 1.45 4.00 -3.05
C ILE A 128 0.65 3.87 -1.76
N PHE A 129 1.30 3.67 -0.63
CA PHE A 129 0.61 3.60 0.66
C PHE A 129 0.63 4.93 1.38
N GLY A 130 -0.55 5.38 1.74
CA GLY A 130 -0.78 6.63 2.44
C GLY A 130 -0.38 6.59 3.91
N GLY A 131 -0.51 7.75 4.58
CA GLY A 131 0.00 7.97 5.93
C GLY A 131 1.53 7.93 6.00
N SER A 132 2.20 7.82 4.84
CA SER A 132 3.64 7.70 4.75
C SER A 132 4.35 8.94 4.20
N PHE A 133 3.63 9.84 3.53
CA PHE A 133 4.14 11.14 3.07
C PHE A 133 3.74 12.30 3.98
N VAL A 134 2.96 12.01 5.00
CA VAL A 134 2.60 12.88 6.13
C VAL A 134 2.89 12.13 7.43
N ASP A 135 3.05 12.85 8.53
CA ASP A 135 3.47 12.28 9.82
C ASP A 135 2.33 11.54 10.53
N VAL A 136 2.01 10.35 10.00
CA VAL A 136 0.98 9.42 10.52
C VAL A 136 1.58 8.06 10.87
N GLY A 137 2.73 7.69 10.27
CA GLY A 137 3.42 6.43 10.56
C GLY A 137 3.16 5.29 9.59
N GLY A 138 2.49 5.58 8.47
CA GLY A 138 2.22 4.62 7.40
C GLY A 138 1.08 3.66 7.68
N HIS A 139 0.79 2.82 6.68
CA HIS A 139 -0.16 1.71 6.74
C HIS A 139 0.49 0.41 6.32
N SER A 140 -0.14 -0.73 6.68
CA SER A 140 0.27 -2.05 6.21
C SER A 140 0.23 -2.09 4.68
N PHE A 141 1.28 -2.64 4.10
CA PHE A 141 1.42 -2.86 2.65
C PHE A 141 1.41 -4.34 2.27
N MET A 142 1.08 -5.21 3.23
CA MET A 142 1.12 -6.67 3.03
C MET A 142 0.11 -7.14 2.00
N GLU A 143 -1.05 -6.48 1.89
CA GLU A 143 -2.04 -6.78 0.86
C GLU A 143 -1.47 -6.57 -0.55
N ALA A 144 -0.67 -5.53 -0.76
CA ALA A 144 -0.03 -5.31 -2.05
C ALA A 144 1.03 -6.39 -2.35
N ALA A 145 1.77 -6.84 -1.34
CA ALA A 145 2.69 -7.97 -1.48
C ALA A 145 1.94 -9.26 -1.85
N ALA A 146 0.78 -9.53 -1.23
CA ALA A 146 -0.05 -10.69 -1.53
C ALA A 146 -0.53 -10.70 -2.99
N TYR A 147 -0.89 -9.54 -3.53
CA TYR A 147 -1.28 -9.38 -4.94
C TYR A 147 -0.09 -9.17 -5.89
N SER A 148 1.15 -9.38 -5.43
CA SER A 148 2.36 -9.19 -6.24
C SER A 148 2.40 -7.80 -6.89
N LYS A 149 2.21 -6.75 -6.09
CA LYS A 149 2.30 -5.35 -6.56
C LYS A 149 3.58 -4.70 -6.09
N ALA A 150 4.17 -3.85 -6.94
CA ALA A 150 5.25 -2.99 -6.51
C ALA A 150 4.71 -1.95 -5.53
N ILE A 151 5.44 -1.76 -4.43
CA ILE A 151 5.03 -0.98 -3.27
C ILE A 151 5.87 0.28 -3.18
N ILE A 152 5.22 1.43 -3.03
CA ILE A 152 5.86 2.71 -2.78
C ILE A 152 5.36 3.25 -1.44
N VAL A 153 6.29 3.70 -0.59
CA VAL A 153 5.99 4.40 0.66
C VAL A 153 6.78 5.70 0.76
N GLY A 154 6.32 6.61 1.59
CA GLY A 154 7.05 7.82 2.00
C GLY A 154 8.00 7.53 3.18
N PRO A 155 8.61 8.58 3.77
CA PRO A 155 9.59 8.44 4.83
C PRO A 155 8.98 8.12 6.21
N TYR A 156 7.68 8.35 6.41
CA TYR A 156 7.02 8.16 7.70
C TYR A 156 6.41 6.75 7.81
N MET A 157 7.23 5.76 8.19
CA MET A 157 6.82 4.35 8.33
C MET A 157 7.10 3.81 9.73
N TYR A 158 7.03 4.65 10.77
CA TYR A 158 7.42 4.27 12.12
C TYR A 158 6.46 3.27 12.80
N ASN A 159 5.24 3.06 12.27
CA ASN A 159 4.35 1.99 12.75
C ASN A 159 4.70 0.62 12.12
N PHE A 160 5.59 0.58 11.12
CA PHE A 160 5.95 -0.60 10.33
C PHE A 160 7.46 -0.64 10.06
N VAL A 161 8.28 -0.31 11.06
CA VAL A 161 9.74 -0.17 10.90
C VAL A 161 10.37 -1.48 10.45
N GLU A 162 10.11 -2.57 11.17
CA GLU A 162 10.72 -3.88 10.92
C GLU A 162 10.37 -4.39 9.52
N GLU A 163 9.09 -4.34 9.15
CA GLU A 163 8.60 -4.77 7.84
C GLU A 163 9.20 -3.89 6.72
N THR A 164 9.25 -2.60 6.95
CA THR A 164 9.78 -1.65 5.96
C THR A 164 11.27 -1.88 5.71
N GLU A 165 12.06 -2.04 6.76
CA GLU A 165 13.50 -2.32 6.66
C GLU A 165 13.77 -3.65 5.96
N GLU A 166 13.03 -4.70 6.30
CA GLU A 166 13.14 -6.01 5.66
C GLU A 166 12.83 -5.94 4.16
N PHE A 167 11.73 -5.27 3.80
CA PHE A 167 11.32 -5.13 2.40
C PHE A 167 12.29 -4.25 1.59
N LEU A 168 12.83 -3.20 2.18
CA LEU A 168 13.86 -2.36 1.56
C LEU A 168 15.14 -3.17 1.28
N LYS A 169 15.64 -3.90 2.29
CA LYS A 169 16.85 -4.73 2.20
C LYS A 169 16.76 -5.76 1.07
N ASN A 170 15.56 -6.28 0.81
CA ASN A 170 15.30 -7.31 -0.19
C ASN A 170 14.80 -6.74 -1.54
N ASN A 171 14.87 -5.44 -1.78
CA ASN A 171 14.33 -4.80 -2.98
C ASN A 171 12.86 -5.18 -3.26
N ALA A 172 12.04 -5.25 -2.22
CA ALA A 172 10.62 -5.58 -2.27
C ALA A 172 9.73 -4.34 -2.13
N LEU A 173 10.31 -3.18 -1.79
CA LEU A 173 9.63 -1.93 -1.54
C LEU A 173 10.50 -0.76 -2.01
N ILE A 174 9.86 0.33 -2.43
CA ILE A 174 10.52 1.58 -2.82
C ILE A 174 10.14 2.64 -1.79
N MET A 175 11.11 3.15 -1.04
CA MET A 175 10.89 4.32 -0.17
C MET A 175 11.22 5.60 -0.92
N CYS A 176 10.25 6.48 -1.03
CA CYS A 176 10.39 7.81 -1.59
C CYS A 176 10.68 8.81 -0.48
N GLN A 177 11.93 9.19 -0.30
CA GLN A 177 12.38 10.08 0.78
C GLN A 177 11.85 11.51 0.66
N LYS A 178 11.60 11.97 -0.56
CA LYS A 178 11.10 13.33 -0.84
C LYS A 178 10.04 13.25 -1.93
N PRO A 179 8.88 13.94 -1.79
CA PRO A 179 7.80 13.90 -2.77
C PRO A 179 8.23 14.19 -4.20
N GLU A 180 9.20 15.08 -4.39
CA GLU A 180 9.69 15.48 -5.71
C GLU A 180 10.35 14.33 -6.49
N MET A 181 10.73 13.26 -5.80
CA MET A 181 11.29 12.06 -6.43
C MET A 181 10.20 11.16 -7.04
N LEU A 182 8.92 11.33 -6.64
CA LEU A 182 7.81 10.47 -7.08
C LEU A 182 7.66 10.44 -8.60
N LYS A 183 7.72 11.60 -9.26
CA LYS A 183 7.65 11.66 -10.72
C LYS A 183 8.66 10.72 -11.37
N ASN A 184 9.91 10.74 -10.92
CA ASN A 184 10.98 9.90 -11.48
C ASN A 184 10.75 8.41 -11.17
N ILE A 185 10.22 8.10 -9.99
CA ILE A 185 9.86 6.73 -9.60
C ILE A 185 8.74 6.22 -10.52
N PHE A 186 7.68 7.00 -10.73
CA PHE A 186 6.58 6.64 -11.63
C PHE A 186 7.08 6.39 -13.06
N GLU A 187 7.88 7.30 -13.62
CA GLU A 187 8.45 7.14 -14.96
C GLU A 187 9.29 5.85 -15.07
N LYS A 188 10.12 5.54 -14.06
CA LYS A 188 10.92 4.31 -14.04
C LYS A 188 10.04 3.05 -14.05
N LEU A 189 8.99 3.01 -13.22
CA LEU A 189 8.08 1.88 -13.11
C LEU A 189 7.22 1.71 -14.37
N PHE A 190 6.83 2.81 -15.04
CA PHE A 190 6.10 2.73 -16.31
C PHE A 190 6.98 2.29 -17.48
N ARG A 191 8.23 2.80 -17.55
CA ARG A 191 9.15 2.50 -18.66
C ARG A 191 9.71 1.08 -18.60
N SER A 192 9.86 0.50 -17.41
CA SER A 192 10.52 -0.80 -17.24
C SER A 192 9.66 -1.78 -16.46
N LYS A 193 8.84 -2.53 -17.20
CA LYS A 193 8.07 -3.65 -16.62
C LYS A 193 8.98 -4.66 -15.93
N SER A 194 10.15 -4.95 -16.50
CA SER A 194 11.11 -5.89 -15.90
C SER A 194 11.60 -5.47 -14.52
N LYS A 195 11.89 -4.18 -14.32
CA LYS A 195 12.28 -3.66 -13.01
C LYS A 195 11.12 -3.73 -12.01
N ARG A 196 9.90 -3.39 -12.46
CA ARG A 196 8.69 -3.49 -11.62
C ARG A 196 8.47 -4.92 -11.15
N VAL A 197 8.57 -5.89 -12.06
CA VAL A 197 8.41 -7.33 -11.76
C VAL A 197 9.41 -7.83 -10.70
N ILE A 198 10.59 -7.26 -10.60
CA ILE A 198 11.54 -7.61 -9.53
C ILE A 198 10.96 -7.25 -8.16
N PHE A 199 10.48 -6.02 -7.97
CA PHE A 199 9.84 -5.60 -6.72
C PHE A 199 8.60 -6.45 -6.40
N GLU A 200 7.76 -6.72 -7.42
CA GLU A 200 6.55 -7.53 -7.30
C GLU A 200 6.85 -8.95 -6.79
N LYS A 201 7.84 -9.62 -7.40
CA LYS A 201 8.26 -10.97 -7.01
C LYS A 201 8.89 -10.99 -5.62
N ASN A 202 9.79 -10.05 -5.33
CA ASN A 202 10.45 -9.99 -4.05
C ASN A 202 9.44 -9.76 -2.91
N ALA A 203 8.49 -8.84 -3.10
CA ALA A 203 7.44 -8.58 -2.12
C ALA A 203 6.59 -9.82 -1.84
N LYS A 204 6.16 -10.52 -2.90
CA LYS A 204 5.41 -11.78 -2.76
C LYS A 204 6.22 -12.86 -2.06
N SER A 205 7.47 -13.07 -2.44
CA SER A 205 8.35 -14.08 -1.84
C SER A 205 8.58 -13.84 -0.35
N LEU A 206 8.76 -12.58 0.07
CA LEU A 206 8.91 -12.24 1.50
C LEU A 206 7.63 -12.52 2.29
N LEU A 207 6.47 -12.22 1.72
CA LEU A 207 5.20 -12.51 2.37
C LEU A 207 4.97 -14.03 2.46
N ASP A 208 5.24 -14.77 1.38
CA ASP A 208 5.07 -16.23 1.35
C ASP A 208 5.98 -16.95 2.35
N ALA A 209 7.20 -16.44 2.56
CA ALA A 209 8.09 -16.95 3.60
C ALA A 209 7.53 -16.80 5.02
N LYS A 210 6.58 -15.89 5.22
CA LYS A 210 5.89 -15.68 6.51
C LYS A 210 4.59 -16.49 6.64
N SER A 211 4.20 -17.24 5.64
CA SER A 211 2.94 -18.03 5.67
C SER A 211 2.92 -19.13 6.71
N SER A 212 4.10 -19.64 7.13
CA SER A 212 4.25 -20.65 8.19
C SER A 212 3.93 -20.13 9.60
N ILE A 213 3.92 -18.80 9.80
CA ILE A 213 3.75 -18.19 11.12
C ILE A 213 2.45 -18.67 11.80
N LEU A 214 1.34 -18.77 11.06
CA LEU A 214 0.08 -19.24 11.61
C LEU A 214 0.19 -20.70 12.11
N GLN A 215 0.84 -21.58 11.34
CA GLN A 215 1.05 -22.97 11.72
C GLN A 215 1.96 -23.09 12.94
N GLU A 216 2.96 -22.23 13.05
CA GLU A 216 3.83 -22.17 14.23
C GLU A 216 3.06 -21.75 15.47
N TYR A 217 2.14 -20.76 15.35
CA TYR A 217 1.24 -20.39 16.46
C TYR A 217 0.36 -21.56 16.87
N ILE A 218 -0.31 -22.21 15.92
CA ILE A 218 -1.19 -23.35 16.18
C ILE A 218 -0.40 -24.47 16.89
N SER A 219 0.76 -24.86 16.32
CA SER A 219 1.61 -25.90 16.89
C SER A 219 2.10 -25.57 18.30
N ASN A 220 2.39 -24.30 18.60
CA ASN A 220 2.80 -23.90 19.94
C ASN A 220 1.63 -23.93 20.93
N ILE A 221 0.43 -23.56 20.52
CA ILE A 221 -0.77 -23.63 21.35
C ILE A 221 -1.12 -25.11 21.65
N GLU A 222 -1.11 -25.98 20.64
CA GLU A 222 -1.43 -27.41 20.77
C GLU A 222 -0.49 -28.16 21.74
N LYS A 223 0.75 -27.72 21.93
CA LYS A 223 1.68 -28.29 22.91
C LYS A 223 1.29 -28.03 24.37
N HIS A 224 0.39 -27.07 24.59
CA HIS A 224 0.01 -26.62 25.93
C HIS A 224 -1.47 -26.90 26.27
N ILE A 225 -2.22 -27.57 25.39
CA ILE A 225 -3.55 -28.09 25.59
C ILE A 225 -3.48 -29.61 25.83
#